data_4c67c15bafd1837e7fa3d0dce5be4c95
#
_entry.id   4c67c15bafd1837e7fa3d0dce5be4c95
#
_cell.length_a   1.000
_cell.length_b   1.000
_cell.length_c   1.000
_cell.angle_alpha   90.00
_cell.angle_beta   90.00
_cell.angle_gamma   90.00
#
_symmetry.space_group_name_H-M   'P 1'
#
loop_
_entity.id
_entity.type
_entity.pdbx_description
1 polymer ?
#
loop_
_entity_poly.entity_id
_entity_poly.type
_entity_poly.pdbx_seq_one_letter_code
_entity_poly.pdbx_strand_id
1 'polypeptide(L)'
;MLPRFSRFRRGFTLVEMAIAAACVVIAGGTAFVFLQSATTLFLSGHSANRSNQLAYLTMDRLARDVHSSIEIPALTDADGAVITLTGSVPVNAAGIRFRVYAGGPFQIPSATTADSTTVTVNTQASPQMPMPGQLLAIPSVVANGIPQDLFARVTSVDPPAATIVITLAGNLGSFVSPAVSTGPFVTANAMAHVVGDVAYIVVTPASGVPELRYYPRAMSVSADGAAVFNDPANFAVVTANMAASPQPFSMALGDQGVAVNLTVQDAASANRVNSIFMKNFTIGSTAAPVRIYARSIGL
;
A
#
# COMPACT_ATOMS: atom_id res chain seq x y z
N MET A 1 7.23 -71.38 56.96
CA MET A 1 7.75 -70.23 57.75
C MET A 1 8.24 -69.17 56.79
N LEU A 2 7.53 -68.09 56.66
CA LEU A 2 7.97 -66.96 55.80
C LEU A 2 8.60 -65.86 56.71
N PRO A 3 9.72 -65.30 56.33
CA PRO A 3 10.40 -64.27 57.15
C PRO A 3 9.58 -63.00 57.10
N ARG A 4 9.16 -62.48 58.27
CA ARG A 4 8.59 -61.15 58.46
C ARG A 4 9.68 -60.10 58.25
N PHE A 5 9.70 -59.42 57.10
CA PHE A 5 10.46 -58.20 56.94
C PHE A 5 9.85 -57.09 57.84
N SER A 6 10.51 -56.77 58.93
CA SER A 6 10.20 -55.62 59.72
C SER A 6 10.61 -54.38 58.94
N ARG A 7 9.65 -53.65 58.38
CA ARG A 7 9.87 -52.33 57.77
C ARG A 7 10.24 -51.36 58.92
N PHE A 8 11.52 -51.10 59.04
CA PHE A 8 11.99 -49.93 59.84
C PHE A 8 11.45 -48.67 59.18
N ARG A 9 10.37 -48.11 59.71
CA ARG A 9 9.94 -46.73 59.44
C ARG A 9 10.93 -45.79 60.11
N ARG A 10 12.04 -45.43 59.45
CA ARG A 10 12.86 -44.31 59.88
C ARG A 10 12.04 -43.03 59.60
N GLY A 11 11.64 -42.36 60.68
CA GLY A 11 11.07 -41.01 60.56
C GLY A 11 12.14 -40.05 60.00
N PHE A 12 11.73 -39.18 59.07
CA PHE A 12 12.60 -38.12 58.58
C PHE A 12 13.01 -37.18 59.74
N THR A 13 14.26 -36.84 59.79
CA THR A 13 14.76 -35.84 60.76
C THR A 13 14.33 -34.44 60.29
N LEU A 14 14.18 -33.53 61.22
CA LEU A 14 13.80 -32.15 60.93
C LEU A 14 14.80 -31.47 60.00
N VAL A 15 16.06 -31.87 60.05
CA VAL A 15 17.13 -31.39 59.15
C VAL A 15 16.93 -31.92 57.72
N GLU A 16 16.62 -33.20 57.56
CA GLU A 16 16.34 -33.77 56.23
C GLU A 16 15.15 -33.12 55.55
N MET A 17 14.09 -32.82 56.32
CA MET A 17 12.93 -32.07 55.81
C MET A 17 13.30 -30.64 55.38
N ALA A 18 14.15 -29.96 56.19
CA ALA A 18 14.57 -28.61 55.86
C ALA A 18 15.46 -28.58 54.55
N ILE A 19 16.37 -29.56 54.42
CA ILE A 19 17.24 -29.68 53.26
C ILE A 19 16.37 -30.00 52.02
N ALA A 20 15.43 -30.93 52.15
CA ALA A 20 14.52 -31.30 51.05
C ALA A 20 13.69 -30.09 50.58
N ALA A 21 13.14 -29.31 51.52
CA ALA A 21 12.39 -28.10 51.24
C ALA A 21 13.26 -27.04 50.52
N ALA A 22 14.49 -26.82 50.98
CA ALA A 22 15.44 -25.92 50.33
C ALA A 22 15.75 -26.36 48.91
N CYS A 23 16.01 -27.65 48.68
CA CYS A 23 16.23 -28.20 47.32
C CYS A 23 15.02 -28.01 46.40
N VAL A 24 13.80 -28.21 46.89
CA VAL A 24 12.58 -28.00 46.10
C VAL A 24 12.40 -26.52 45.73
N VAL A 25 12.66 -25.60 46.67
CA VAL A 25 12.60 -24.15 46.40
C VAL A 25 13.64 -23.73 45.35
N ILE A 26 14.87 -24.20 45.46
CA ILE A 26 15.94 -23.88 44.48
C ILE A 26 15.61 -24.50 43.13
N ALA A 27 15.21 -25.76 43.04
CA ALA A 27 14.84 -26.42 41.81
C ALA A 27 13.61 -25.77 41.17
N GLY A 28 12.57 -25.46 41.96
CA GLY A 28 11.38 -24.74 41.51
C GLY A 28 11.68 -23.34 41.00
N GLY A 29 12.51 -22.60 41.72
CA GLY A 29 12.97 -21.26 41.33
C GLY A 29 13.75 -21.26 40.01
N THR A 30 14.72 -22.19 39.86
CA THR A 30 15.49 -22.33 38.60
C THR A 30 14.59 -22.75 37.41
N ALA A 31 13.67 -23.70 37.61
CA ALA A 31 12.70 -24.10 36.61
C ALA A 31 11.79 -22.94 36.19
N PHE A 32 11.32 -22.15 37.15
CA PHE A 32 10.50 -20.96 36.87
C PHE A 32 11.24 -19.91 36.02
N VAL A 33 12.48 -19.57 36.40
CA VAL A 33 13.31 -18.62 35.63
C VAL A 33 13.58 -19.14 34.22
N PHE A 34 13.85 -20.45 34.08
CA PHE A 34 14.04 -21.06 32.76
C PHE A 34 12.78 -21.01 31.91
N LEU A 35 11.62 -21.34 32.46
CA LEU A 35 10.32 -21.25 31.75
C LEU A 35 10.01 -19.81 31.34
N GLN A 36 10.24 -18.85 32.21
CA GLN A 36 10.04 -17.44 31.91
C GLN A 36 10.96 -16.98 30.78
N SER A 37 12.25 -17.35 30.82
CA SER A 37 13.19 -17.04 29.75
C SER A 37 12.83 -17.71 28.43
N ALA A 38 12.46 -18.99 28.46
CA ALA A 38 12.02 -19.72 27.26
C ALA A 38 10.76 -19.11 26.66
N THR A 39 9.77 -18.77 27.47
CA THR A 39 8.55 -18.10 27.00
C THR A 39 8.85 -16.74 26.38
N THR A 40 9.73 -15.96 26.98
CA THR A 40 10.13 -14.66 26.46
C THR A 40 10.86 -14.80 25.13
N LEU A 41 11.78 -15.76 25.00
CA LEU A 41 12.48 -16.05 23.75
C LEU A 41 11.52 -16.53 22.65
N PHE A 42 10.58 -17.41 23.00
CA PHE A 42 9.58 -17.90 22.06
C PHE A 42 8.69 -16.76 21.55
N LEU A 43 8.14 -15.96 22.45
CA LEU A 43 7.30 -14.81 22.08
C LEU A 43 8.06 -13.79 21.23
N SER A 44 9.32 -13.50 21.59
CA SER A 44 10.15 -12.57 20.81
C SER A 44 10.49 -13.10 19.43
N GLY A 45 10.76 -14.40 19.31
CA GLY A 45 11.02 -15.06 18.02
C GLY A 45 9.79 -15.09 17.13
N HIS A 46 8.62 -15.41 17.71
CA HIS A 46 7.35 -15.41 16.98
C HIS A 46 6.98 -14.01 16.48
N SER A 47 7.13 -13.01 17.33
CA SER A 47 6.94 -11.59 17.00
C SER A 47 7.84 -11.13 15.84
N ALA A 48 9.14 -11.42 15.92
CA ALA A 48 10.08 -11.09 14.87
C ALA A 48 9.72 -11.76 13.52
N ASN A 49 9.33 -13.03 13.56
CA ASN A 49 8.96 -13.76 12.35
C ASN A 49 7.68 -13.17 11.71
N ARG A 50 6.69 -12.80 12.53
CA ARG A 50 5.47 -12.14 12.06
C ARG A 50 5.75 -10.79 11.42
N SER A 51 6.58 -9.95 12.05
CA SER A 51 6.96 -8.65 11.48
C SER A 51 7.71 -8.81 10.16
N ASN A 52 8.61 -9.80 10.07
CA ASN A 52 9.31 -10.14 8.84
C ASN A 52 8.33 -10.53 7.73
N GLN A 53 7.41 -11.44 8.01
CA GLN A 53 6.41 -11.90 7.03
C GLN A 53 5.53 -10.74 6.55
N LEU A 54 5.05 -9.89 7.47
CA LEU A 54 4.25 -8.72 7.12
C LEU A 54 5.03 -7.74 6.25
N ALA A 55 6.29 -7.48 6.58
CA ALA A 55 7.13 -6.57 5.81
C ALA A 55 7.38 -7.11 4.38
N TYR A 56 7.69 -8.41 4.24
CA TYR A 56 7.87 -9.04 2.93
C TYR A 56 6.58 -9.05 2.10
N LEU A 57 5.44 -9.40 2.69
CA LEU A 57 4.15 -9.39 1.99
C LEU A 57 3.76 -7.97 1.55
N THR A 58 4.01 -6.98 2.41
CA THR A 58 3.78 -5.57 2.10
C THR A 58 4.65 -5.12 0.94
N MET A 59 5.93 -5.48 0.98
CA MET A 59 6.89 -5.13 -0.06
C MET A 59 6.57 -5.80 -1.40
N ASP A 60 6.21 -7.09 -1.39
CA ASP A 60 5.80 -7.82 -2.59
C ASP A 60 4.55 -7.22 -3.23
N ARG A 61 3.55 -6.88 -2.41
CA ARG A 61 2.34 -6.20 -2.88
C ARG A 61 2.68 -4.84 -3.50
N LEU A 62 3.43 -4.01 -2.76
CA LEU A 62 3.85 -2.69 -3.21
C LEU A 62 4.66 -2.78 -4.52
N ALA A 63 5.61 -3.70 -4.59
CA ALA A 63 6.42 -3.92 -5.79
C ALA A 63 5.57 -4.33 -6.99
N ARG A 64 4.61 -5.23 -6.80
CA ARG A 64 3.70 -5.67 -7.84
C ARG A 64 2.83 -4.53 -8.35
N ASP A 65 2.25 -3.75 -7.44
CA ASP A 65 1.36 -2.66 -7.79
C ASP A 65 2.13 -1.52 -8.49
N VAL A 66 3.30 -1.12 -7.97
CA VAL A 66 4.16 -0.13 -8.64
C VAL A 66 4.66 -0.64 -9.99
N HIS A 67 4.99 -1.93 -10.10
CA HIS A 67 5.42 -2.52 -11.37
C HIS A 67 4.31 -2.55 -12.42
N SER A 68 3.05 -2.60 -11.99
CA SER A 68 1.87 -2.51 -12.86
C SER A 68 1.50 -1.07 -13.22
N SER A 69 2.20 -0.07 -12.68
CA SER A 69 1.91 1.32 -12.99
C SER A 69 2.26 1.67 -14.43
N ILE A 70 1.47 2.57 -15.01
CA ILE A 70 1.67 3.08 -16.36
C ILE A 70 2.54 4.34 -16.41
N GLU A 71 2.90 4.87 -15.26
CA GLU A 71 3.73 6.05 -15.11
C GLU A 71 4.69 5.91 -13.91
N ILE A 72 5.69 6.79 -13.85
CA ILE A 72 6.59 6.85 -12.70
C ILE A 72 5.79 7.32 -11.48
N PRO A 73 5.89 6.64 -10.33
CA PRO A 73 5.19 7.06 -9.12
C PRO A 73 5.58 8.48 -8.70
N ALA A 74 4.61 9.26 -8.24
CA ALA A 74 4.84 10.55 -7.61
C ALA A 74 4.89 10.40 -6.09
N LEU A 75 5.79 11.12 -5.42
CA LEU A 75 5.81 11.19 -3.96
C LEU A 75 4.64 12.03 -3.44
N THR A 76 4.10 11.63 -2.28
CA THR A 76 3.04 12.38 -1.61
C THR A 76 3.38 12.62 -0.14
N ASP A 77 2.82 13.68 0.42
CA ASP A 77 2.78 13.90 1.86
C ASP A 77 1.75 12.97 2.56
N ALA A 78 1.55 13.13 3.84
CA ALA A 78 0.60 12.34 4.63
C ALA A 78 -0.87 12.62 4.27
N ASP A 79 -1.16 13.77 3.68
CA ASP A 79 -2.49 14.18 3.22
C ASP A 79 -2.73 13.78 1.75
N GLY A 80 -1.72 13.21 1.09
CA GLY A 80 -1.77 12.74 -0.29
C GLY A 80 -1.50 13.79 -1.34
N ALA A 81 -1.11 15.00 -0.95
CA ALA A 81 -0.69 16.01 -1.91
C ALA A 81 0.65 15.64 -2.54
N VAL A 82 0.76 15.83 -3.86
CA VAL A 82 1.97 15.48 -4.62
C VAL A 82 3.10 16.43 -4.26
N ILE A 83 4.26 15.86 -3.93
CA ILE A 83 5.49 16.60 -3.63
C ILE A 83 6.24 16.87 -4.93
N THR A 84 6.47 18.14 -5.24
CA THR A 84 7.28 18.52 -6.41
C THR A 84 8.77 18.30 -6.13
N LEU A 85 9.40 17.47 -6.96
CA LEU A 85 10.84 17.23 -6.89
C LEU A 85 11.61 18.36 -7.60
N THR A 86 12.53 19.01 -6.91
CA THR A 86 13.25 20.18 -7.41
C THR A 86 14.76 19.97 -7.60
N GLY A 87 15.27 18.80 -7.26
CA GLY A 87 16.71 18.55 -7.32
C GLY A 87 17.10 17.07 -7.35
N SER A 88 18.39 16.83 -7.47
CA SER A 88 18.98 15.48 -7.47
C SER A 88 19.12 14.86 -6.07
N VAL A 89 18.81 15.61 -5.02
CA VAL A 89 18.82 15.09 -3.65
C VAL A 89 17.51 14.35 -3.40
N PRO A 90 17.55 13.10 -2.91
CA PRO A 90 16.32 12.35 -2.61
C PRO A 90 15.46 13.06 -1.56
N VAL A 91 14.20 13.21 -1.86
CA VAL A 91 13.17 13.72 -0.93
C VAL A 91 12.47 12.53 -0.30
N ASN A 92 12.35 12.54 1.03
CA ASN A 92 11.58 11.53 1.76
C ASN A 92 10.10 11.92 1.80
N ALA A 93 9.21 10.93 1.74
CA ALA A 93 7.78 11.13 1.67
C ALA A 93 7.00 10.09 2.47
N ALA A 94 5.84 10.50 2.97
CA ALA A 94 4.91 9.63 3.67
C ALA A 94 4.21 8.65 2.73
N GLY A 95 4.06 8.99 1.45
CA GLY A 95 3.35 8.18 0.49
C GLY A 95 3.88 8.27 -0.94
N ILE A 96 3.31 7.40 -1.76
CA ILE A 96 3.46 7.39 -3.22
C ILE A 96 2.10 7.28 -3.86
N ARG A 97 1.98 7.85 -5.04
CA ARG A 97 0.79 7.82 -5.89
C ARG A 97 1.21 7.48 -7.31
N PHE A 98 0.42 6.66 -7.98
CA PHE A 98 0.66 6.24 -9.35
C PHE A 98 -0.63 5.75 -10.01
N ARG A 99 -0.61 5.61 -11.33
CA ARG A 99 -1.73 5.13 -12.13
C ARG A 99 -1.56 3.68 -12.53
N VAL A 100 -2.65 2.92 -12.44
CA VAL A 100 -2.69 1.51 -12.85
C VAL A 100 -3.85 1.27 -13.80
N TYR A 101 -3.71 0.31 -14.69
CA TYR A 101 -4.84 -0.14 -15.49
C TYR A 101 -5.93 -0.73 -14.58
N ALA A 102 -7.16 -0.21 -14.74
CA ALA A 102 -8.34 -0.67 -14.00
C ALA A 102 -9.36 -1.39 -14.88
N GLY A 103 -9.27 -1.24 -16.21
CA GLY A 103 -10.17 -1.91 -17.14
C GLY A 103 -9.93 -1.53 -18.60
N GLY A 104 -10.56 -2.27 -19.51
CA GLY A 104 -10.42 -2.09 -20.94
C GLY A 104 -9.64 -3.24 -21.61
N PRO A 105 -9.33 -3.13 -22.92
CA PRO A 105 -9.63 -1.99 -23.78
C PRO A 105 -11.13 -1.88 -24.11
N PHE A 106 -11.61 -0.64 -24.29
CA PHE A 106 -12.94 -0.31 -24.75
C PHE A 106 -12.84 0.35 -26.13
N GLN A 107 -13.58 -0.11 -27.10
CA GLN A 107 -13.63 0.53 -28.40
C GLN A 107 -14.56 1.74 -28.36
N ILE A 108 -14.12 2.87 -28.94
CA ILE A 108 -14.93 4.06 -29.18
C ILE A 108 -15.52 3.92 -30.58
N PRO A 109 -16.82 3.58 -30.74
CA PRO A 109 -17.38 3.21 -32.05
C PRO A 109 -17.46 4.38 -33.01
N SER A 110 -17.57 5.61 -32.51
CA SER A 110 -17.78 6.81 -33.34
C SER A 110 -16.75 7.87 -33.00
N ALA A 111 -16.35 8.64 -34.00
CA ALA A 111 -15.45 9.79 -33.79
C ALA A 111 -16.09 10.78 -32.81
N THR A 112 -15.27 11.37 -31.96
CA THR A 112 -15.70 12.33 -30.93
C THR A 112 -14.96 13.64 -31.12
N THR A 113 -15.65 14.75 -30.91
CA THR A 113 -15.10 16.11 -31.07
C THR A 113 -14.45 16.60 -29.78
N ALA A 114 -13.56 17.60 -29.88
CA ALA A 114 -12.81 18.15 -28.76
C ALA A 114 -13.69 18.84 -27.71
N ASP A 115 -14.85 19.38 -28.12
CA ASP A 115 -15.84 20.05 -27.26
C ASP A 115 -16.77 19.05 -26.54
N SER A 116 -16.70 17.77 -26.85
CA SER A 116 -17.54 16.75 -26.21
C SER A 116 -17.16 16.56 -24.74
N THR A 117 -18.15 16.50 -23.89
CA THR A 117 -18.05 16.11 -22.48
C THR A 117 -18.38 14.63 -22.24
N THR A 118 -18.71 13.91 -23.31
CA THR A 118 -19.09 12.49 -23.24
C THR A 118 -18.35 11.67 -24.26
N VAL A 119 -18.09 10.41 -23.93
CA VAL A 119 -17.52 9.40 -24.83
C VAL A 119 -18.39 8.15 -24.79
N THR A 120 -18.82 7.69 -25.95
CA THR A 120 -19.50 6.39 -26.05
C THR A 120 -18.47 5.30 -26.25
N VAL A 121 -18.56 4.23 -25.48
CA VAL A 121 -17.66 3.09 -25.58
C VAL A 121 -18.44 1.78 -25.71
N ASN A 122 -17.85 0.82 -26.40
CA ASN A 122 -18.37 -0.56 -26.52
C ASN A 122 -17.75 -1.40 -25.38
N THR A 123 -18.60 -2.03 -24.57
CA THR A 123 -18.21 -2.79 -23.37
C THR A 123 -18.07 -4.29 -23.61
N GLN A 124 -18.42 -4.78 -24.80
CA GLN A 124 -18.45 -6.23 -25.08
C GLN A 124 -17.10 -6.94 -24.88
N ALA A 125 -16.00 -6.21 -24.99
CA ALA A 125 -14.64 -6.78 -24.87
C ALA A 125 -14.06 -6.74 -23.44
N SER A 126 -14.72 -6.07 -22.50
CA SER A 126 -14.18 -5.93 -21.15
C SER A 126 -15.22 -6.17 -20.06
N PRO A 127 -14.94 -7.06 -19.10
CA PRO A 127 -15.86 -7.32 -17.99
C PRO A 127 -15.86 -6.22 -16.91
N GLN A 128 -14.86 -5.34 -16.93
CA GLN A 128 -14.73 -4.28 -15.92
C GLN A 128 -15.27 -2.96 -16.48
N MET A 129 -16.34 -2.48 -15.86
CA MET A 129 -16.96 -1.21 -16.22
C MET A 129 -16.18 -0.03 -15.64
N PRO A 130 -16.09 1.10 -16.38
CA PRO A 130 -15.59 2.34 -15.82
C PRO A 130 -16.41 2.77 -14.60
N MET A 131 -15.77 3.43 -13.65
CA MET A 131 -16.43 3.95 -12.44
C MET A 131 -16.17 5.45 -12.29
N PRO A 132 -17.10 6.21 -11.71
CA PRO A 132 -16.86 7.60 -11.35
C PRO A 132 -15.58 7.77 -10.50
N GLY A 133 -14.80 8.80 -10.80
CA GLY A 133 -13.51 9.07 -10.17
C GLY A 133 -12.29 8.40 -10.83
N GLN A 134 -12.49 7.42 -11.70
CA GLN A 134 -11.41 6.87 -12.54
C GLN A 134 -11.08 7.80 -13.71
N LEU A 135 -9.96 7.52 -14.37
CA LEU A 135 -9.57 8.23 -15.59
C LEU A 135 -9.85 7.35 -16.82
N LEU A 136 -10.42 7.95 -17.85
CA LEU A 136 -10.46 7.37 -19.18
C LEU A 136 -9.19 7.77 -19.91
N ALA A 137 -8.35 6.80 -20.23
CA ALA A 137 -7.12 6.99 -21.01
C ALA A 137 -7.38 6.64 -22.47
N ILE A 138 -7.14 7.58 -23.37
CA ILE A 138 -7.21 7.38 -24.83
C ILE A 138 -5.82 7.67 -25.40
N PRO A 139 -5.08 6.62 -25.84
CA PRO A 139 -3.72 6.80 -26.32
C PRO A 139 -3.69 7.46 -27.69
N SER A 140 -2.60 8.17 -27.93
CA SER A 140 -2.25 8.73 -29.26
C SER A 140 -3.31 9.63 -29.89
N VAL A 141 -4.02 10.42 -29.09
CA VAL A 141 -4.91 11.46 -29.60
C VAL A 141 -4.05 12.55 -30.24
N VAL A 142 -4.38 12.97 -31.46
CA VAL A 142 -3.63 14.03 -32.14
C VAL A 142 -4.18 15.39 -31.77
N ALA A 143 -3.44 16.12 -30.94
CA ALA A 143 -3.75 17.49 -30.55
C ALA A 143 -2.75 18.46 -31.21
N ASN A 144 -3.25 19.40 -32.00
CA ASN A 144 -2.43 20.37 -32.71
C ASN A 144 -1.29 19.73 -33.53
N GLY A 145 -1.52 18.55 -34.11
CA GLY A 145 -0.53 17.81 -34.88
C GLY A 145 0.48 17.00 -34.06
N ILE A 146 0.33 16.99 -32.74
CA ILE A 146 1.22 16.26 -31.82
C ILE A 146 0.42 15.10 -31.20
N PRO A 147 0.88 13.84 -31.32
CA PRO A 147 0.28 12.71 -30.61
C PRO A 147 0.47 12.89 -29.11
N GLN A 148 -0.59 12.76 -28.35
CA GLN A 148 -0.61 12.84 -26.89
C GLN A 148 -1.53 11.77 -26.33
N ASP A 149 -1.25 11.29 -25.15
CA ASP A 149 -2.15 10.45 -24.39
C ASP A 149 -3.12 11.33 -23.60
N LEU A 150 -4.40 11.06 -23.78
CA LEU A 150 -5.47 11.81 -23.13
C LEU A 150 -5.90 11.06 -21.87
N PHE A 151 -5.96 11.79 -20.74
CA PHE A 151 -6.48 11.28 -19.47
C PHE A 151 -7.64 12.16 -19.02
N ALA A 152 -8.86 11.68 -19.21
CA ALA A 152 -10.06 12.40 -18.88
C ALA A 152 -10.76 11.78 -17.66
N ARG A 153 -11.11 12.57 -16.67
CA ARG A 153 -11.77 12.09 -15.46
C ARG A 153 -13.23 11.73 -15.74
N VAL A 154 -13.64 10.54 -15.30
CA VAL A 154 -14.99 10.04 -15.35
C VAL A 154 -15.81 10.63 -14.19
N THR A 155 -16.93 11.28 -14.49
CA THR A 155 -17.86 11.81 -13.48
C THR A 155 -19.08 10.91 -13.31
N SER A 156 -19.60 10.37 -14.41
CA SER A 156 -20.71 9.40 -14.38
C SER A 156 -20.58 8.41 -15.52
N VAL A 157 -21.25 7.29 -15.38
CA VAL A 157 -21.30 6.20 -16.36
C VAL A 157 -22.73 5.72 -16.44
N ASP A 158 -23.23 5.52 -17.64
CA ASP A 158 -24.55 4.94 -17.85
C ASP A 158 -24.64 3.50 -17.31
N PRO A 159 -25.85 3.02 -17.03
CA PRO A 159 -26.05 1.63 -16.64
C PRO A 159 -25.43 0.63 -17.63
N PRO A 160 -25.01 -0.56 -17.17
CA PRO A 160 -24.37 -1.56 -18.01
C PRO A 160 -25.20 -1.93 -19.23
N ALA A 161 -24.61 -1.77 -20.43
CA ALA A 161 -25.17 -2.11 -21.71
C ALA A 161 -24.03 -2.50 -22.69
N ALA A 162 -24.37 -2.94 -23.89
CA ALA A 162 -23.39 -3.26 -24.94
C ALA A 162 -22.54 -2.03 -25.32
N THR A 163 -23.18 -0.86 -25.32
CA THR A 163 -22.53 0.45 -25.42
C THR A 163 -22.98 1.30 -24.26
N ILE A 164 -22.06 2.05 -23.70
CA ILE A 164 -22.31 2.96 -22.57
C ILE A 164 -21.78 4.35 -22.90
N VAL A 165 -22.41 5.36 -22.32
CA VAL A 165 -21.91 6.72 -22.36
C VAL A 165 -21.18 7.02 -21.06
N ILE A 166 -19.95 7.50 -21.20
CA ILE A 166 -19.10 7.96 -20.09
C ILE A 166 -19.11 9.48 -20.11
N THR A 167 -19.55 10.09 -19.02
CA THR A 167 -19.48 11.55 -18.84
C THR A 167 -18.17 11.92 -18.17
N LEU A 168 -17.53 12.97 -18.66
CA LEU A 168 -16.22 13.45 -18.23
C LEU A 168 -16.35 14.75 -17.42
N ALA A 169 -15.32 15.06 -16.64
CA ALA A 169 -15.28 16.30 -15.83
C ALA A 169 -15.09 17.58 -16.66
N GLY A 170 -14.88 17.47 -17.96
CA GLY A 170 -14.71 18.59 -18.88
C GLY A 170 -14.70 18.14 -20.32
N ASN A 171 -14.51 19.08 -21.23
CA ASN A 171 -14.41 18.80 -22.66
C ASN A 171 -13.12 17.98 -22.95
N LEU A 172 -13.19 17.02 -23.86
CA LEU A 172 -12.05 16.18 -24.22
C LEU A 172 -10.80 16.98 -24.57
N GLY A 173 -10.94 18.04 -25.35
CA GLY A 173 -9.82 18.89 -25.74
C GLY A 173 -9.19 19.73 -24.62
N SER A 174 -9.84 19.81 -23.45
CA SER A 174 -9.25 20.48 -22.27
C SER A 174 -8.23 19.61 -21.53
N PHE A 175 -8.19 18.30 -21.79
CA PHE A 175 -7.29 17.36 -21.12
C PHE A 175 -5.95 17.16 -21.85
N VAL A 176 -5.68 17.91 -22.92
CA VAL A 176 -4.42 17.91 -23.66
C VAL A 176 -3.73 19.27 -23.58
N SER A 177 -2.44 19.30 -23.86
CA SER A 177 -1.66 20.56 -23.83
C SER A 177 -0.90 20.76 -25.14
N PRO A 178 -1.11 21.90 -25.83
CA PRO A 178 -2.11 22.94 -25.56
C PRO A 178 -3.54 22.47 -25.81
N ALA A 179 -4.50 23.05 -25.10
CA ALA A 179 -5.91 22.66 -25.19
C ALA A 179 -6.48 22.91 -26.60
N VAL A 180 -7.37 22.01 -27.03
CA VAL A 180 -8.08 22.07 -28.31
C VAL A 180 -9.54 22.36 -28.02
N SER A 181 -10.14 23.36 -28.66
CA SER A 181 -11.52 23.79 -28.37
C SER A 181 -12.57 23.19 -29.27
N THR A 182 -12.21 22.84 -30.51
CA THR A 182 -13.16 22.37 -31.53
C THR A 182 -12.54 21.39 -32.51
N GLY A 183 -13.37 20.67 -33.26
CA GLY A 183 -12.98 19.78 -34.35
C GLY A 183 -12.93 18.29 -33.97
N PRO A 184 -12.73 17.42 -34.95
CA PRO A 184 -12.58 15.99 -34.74
C PRO A 184 -11.31 15.76 -33.88
N PHE A 185 -11.46 14.96 -32.83
CA PHE A 185 -10.42 14.83 -31.84
C PHE A 185 -10.05 13.37 -31.55
N VAL A 186 -11.04 12.53 -31.26
CA VAL A 186 -10.85 11.09 -31.15
C VAL A 186 -11.42 10.42 -32.39
N THR A 187 -10.63 9.58 -33.02
CA THR A 187 -11.08 8.85 -34.24
C THR A 187 -12.02 7.71 -33.86
N ALA A 188 -12.90 7.35 -34.82
CA ALA A 188 -13.68 6.14 -34.69
C ALA A 188 -12.78 4.91 -34.59
N ASN A 189 -13.22 3.94 -33.81
CA ASN A 189 -12.48 2.72 -33.45
C ASN A 189 -11.22 2.93 -32.62
N ALA A 190 -10.99 4.11 -32.07
CA ALA A 190 -9.95 4.32 -31.07
C ALA A 190 -10.20 3.41 -29.85
N MET A 191 -9.13 2.99 -29.22
CA MET A 191 -9.21 2.20 -27.98
C MET A 191 -9.05 3.12 -26.79
N ALA A 192 -9.90 2.92 -25.79
CA ALA A 192 -9.81 3.59 -24.50
C ALA A 192 -9.55 2.57 -23.40
N HIS A 193 -8.85 3.00 -22.37
CA HIS A 193 -8.59 2.21 -21.18
C HIS A 193 -9.07 2.97 -19.95
N VAL A 194 -9.46 2.24 -18.92
CA VAL A 194 -9.75 2.84 -17.63
C VAL A 194 -8.52 2.71 -16.76
N VAL A 195 -8.16 3.82 -16.16
CA VAL A 195 -6.98 3.97 -15.29
C VAL A 195 -7.46 4.38 -13.91
N GLY A 196 -7.03 3.66 -12.91
CA GLY A 196 -7.23 4.03 -11.50
C GLY A 196 -6.04 4.81 -11.00
N ASP A 197 -6.30 5.92 -10.31
CA ASP A 197 -5.32 6.54 -9.45
C ASP A 197 -5.27 5.78 -8.13
N VAL A 198 -4.12 5.27 -7.75
CA VAL A 198 -3.91 4.57 -6.49
C VAL A 198 -2.82 5.22 -5.68
N ALA A 199 -2.89 5.09 -4.36
CA ALA A 199 -1.84 5.58 -3.49
C ALA A 199 -1.55 4.64 -2.32
N TYR A 200 -0.30 4.65 -1.88
CA TYR A 200 0.14 4.06 -0.63
C TYR A 200 0.66 5.18 0.27
N ILE A 201 0.07 5.34 1.45
CA ILE A 201 0.40 6.43 2.36
C ILE A 201 0.52 5.91 3.78
N VAL A 202 1.56 6.33 4.49
CA VAL A 202 1.67 6.11 5.93
C VAL A 202 0.88 7.21 6.65
N VAL A 203 -0.14 6.77 7.36
CA VAL A 203 -1.03 7.64 8.14
C VAL A 203 -0.92 7.27 9.61
N THR A 204 -0.88 8.26 10.48
CA THR A 204 -0.97 8.04 11.93
C THR A 204 -2.41 8.31 12.37
N PRO A 205 -3.22 7.26 12.61
CA PRO A 205 -4.58 7.42 13.07
C PRO A 205 -4.63 7.93 14.51
N ALA A 206 -5.84 8.22 15.02
CA ALA A 206 -6.04 8.68 16.39
C ALA A 206 -5.51 7.70 17.46
N SER A 207 -5.33 6.43 17.12
CA SER A 207 -4.67 5.43 17.98
C SER A 207 -3.18 5.70 18.23
N GLY A 208 -2.56 6.61 17.47
CA GLY A 208 -1.15 6.98 17.58
C GLY A 208 -0.17 6.00 16.94
N VAL A 209 -0.64 4.89 16.37
CA VAL A 209 0.22 3.88 15.75
C VAL A 209 0.18 4.05 14.22
N PRO A 210 1.32 4.38 13.56
CA PRO A 210 1.34 4.55 12.12
C PRO A 210 0.99 3.28 11.37
N GLU A 211 0.25 3.41 10.28
CA GLU A 211 -0.15 2.33 9.40
C GLU A 211 0.03 2.71 7.93
N LEU A 212 0.41 1.74 7.09
CA LEU A 212 0.44 1.91 5.65
C LEU A 212 -0.95 1.60 5.09
N ARG A 213 -1.57 2.59 4.48
CA ARG A 213 -2.88 2.49 3.83
C ARG A 213 -2.73 2.45 2.32
N TYR A 214 -3.52 1.60 1.70
CA TYR A 214 -3.73 1.56 0.26
C TYR A 214 -5.06 2.24 -0.08
N TYR A 215 -5.01 3.22 -0.95
CA TYR A 215 -6.17 3.94 -1.47
C TYR A 215 -6.41 3.52 -2.93
N PRO A 216 -7.45 2.73 -3.22
CA PRO A 216 -7.74 2.26 -4.59
C PRO A 216 -8.28 3.38 -5.49
N ARG A 217 -8.70 4.50 -4.90
CA ARG A 217 -9.17 5.70 -5.59
C ARG A 217 -8.56 6.91 -4.90
N ALA A 218 -7.31 7.19 -5.22
CA ALA A 218 -6.58 8.26 -4.59
C ALA A 218 -7.08 9.66 -4.96
N MET A 219 -7.90 9.78 -6.00
CA MET A 219 -8.53 11.04 -6.40
C MET A 219 -10.04 10.90 -6.45
N SER A 220 -10.74 11.73 -5.70
CA SER A 220 -12.15 12.05 -5.90
C SER A 220 -12.28 13.41 -6.59
N VAL A 221 -13.40 13.63 -7.24
CA VAL A 221 -13.75 14.96 -7.80
C VAL A 221 -14.62 15.62 -6.76
N SER A 222 -14.20 16.81 -6.27
CA SER A 222 -15.06 17.66 -5.45
C SER A 222 -16.20 18.25 -6.29
N ALA A 223 -17.23 18.79 -5.63
CA ALA A 223 -18.39 19.36 -6.29
C ALA A 223 -18.05 20.55 -7.23
N ASP A 224 -16.93 21.20 -7.03
CA ASP A 224 -16.36 22.27 -7.85
C ASP A 224 -15.42 21.76 -8.96
N GLY A 225 -15.28 20.45 -9.13
CA GLY A 225 -14.42 19.83 -10.14
C GLY A 225 -12.94 19.77 -9.78
N ALA A 226 -12.54 20.28 -8.61
CA ALA A 226 -11.16 20.16 -8.14
C ALA A 226 -10.85 18.70 -7.78
N ALA A 227 -9.66 18.23 -8.13
CA ALA A 227 -9.19 16.92 -7.72
C ALA A 227 -8.87 16.94 -6.23
N VAL A 228 -9.68 16.27 -5.42
CA VAL A 228 -9.42 16.09 -4.00
C VAL A 228 -8.79 14.71 -3.80
N PHE A 229 -7.62 14.68 -3.19
CA PHE A 229 -7.13 13.46 -2.58
C PHE A 229 -7.99 13.23 -1.34
N ASN A 230 -8.82 12.28 -1.37
CA ASN A 230 -9.46 11.67 -0.21
C ASN A 230 -10.90 11.24 -0.48
N ASP A 231 -11.06 9.97 -0.66
CA ASP A 231 -12.17 9.29 -0.01
C ASP A 231 -11.58 8.63 1.25
N PRO A 232 -11.54 9.30 2.41
CA PRO A 232 -10.94 8.78 3.63
C PRO A 232 -11.65 7.52 4.14
N ALA A 233 -12.84 7.24 3.62
CA ALA A 233 -13.62 6.05 3.93
C ALA A 233 -13.23 4.84 3.08
N ASN A 234 -12.50 5.02 1.96
CA ASN A 234 -12.20 3.96 1.00
C ASN A 234 -10.71 3.61 0.97
N PHE A 235 -10.21 3.10 2.07
CA PHE A 235 -8.84 2.60 2.17
C PHE A 235 -8.81 1.16 2.72
N ALA A 236 -7.71 0.46 2.42
CA ALA A 236 -7.38 -0.81 3.06
C ALA A 236 -6.07 -0.66 3.83
N VAL A 237 -6.04 -1.10 5.08
CA VAL A 237 -4.79 -1.18 5.84
C VAL A 237 -3.96 -2.33 5.27
N VAL A 238 -2.80 -2.01 4.74
CA VAL A 238 -1.86 -2.99 4.18
C VAL A 238 -0.99 -3.55 5.29
N THR A 239 -0.47 -2.68 6.14
CA THR A 239 0.35 -3.03 7.29
C THR A 239 0.09 -2.04 8.40
N ALA A 240 -0.29 -2.54 9.56
CA ALA A 240 -0.33 -1.78 10.80
C ALA A 240 1.05 -1.77 11.47
N ASN A 241 1.24 -0.87 12.43
CA ASN A 241 2.46 -0.76 13.22
C ASN A 241 3.73 -0.46 12.40
N MET A 242 3.63 0.51 11.52
CA MET A 242 4.79 1.08 10.84
C MET A 242 5.64 1.91 11.80
N ALA A 243 6.93 1.99 11.57
CA ALA A 243 7.74 3.01 12.24
C ALA A 243 7.39 4.41 11.69
N ALA A 244 7.25 5.39 12.60
CA ALA A 244 6.96 6.75 12.21
C ALA A 244 8.13 7.44 11.47
N SER A 245 9.35 6.96 11.69
CA SER A 245 10.57 7.51 11.10
C SER A 245 11.62 6.40 10.91
N PRO A 246 12.37 6.39 9.80
CA PRO A 246 12.28 7.33 8.65
C PRO A 246 11.03 7.11 7.80
N GLN A 247 10.65 8.13 7.02
CA GLN A 247 9.58 7.99 6.03
C GLN A 247 9.93 6.92 4.99
N PRO A 248 8.96 6.08 4.58
CA PRO A 248 9.28 4.84 3.86
C PRO A 248 9.61 5.03 2.39
N PHE A 249 9.26 6.15 1.79
CA PHE A 249 9.45 6.40 0.37
C PHE A 249 10.44 7.53 0.14
N SER A 250 11.30 7.40 -0.87
CA SER A 250 12.16 8.49 -1.29
C SER A 250 12.44 8.44 -2.79
N MET A 251 12.65 9.62 -3.39
CA MET A 251 12.89 9.78 -4.82
C MET A 251 13.60 11.11 -5.08
N ALA A 252 14.45 11.17 -6.10
CA ALA A 252 15.05 12.39 -6.60
C ALA A 252 14.50 12.73 -7.98
N LEU A 253 14.68 13.98 -8.42
CA LEU A 253 14.31 14.39 -9.76
C LEU A 253 15.13 13.58 -10.78
N GLY A 254 14.44 12.97 -11.74
CA GLY A 254 15.04 12.11 -12.78
C GLY A 254 15.15 10.63 -12.41
N ASP A 255 14.82 10.23 -11.17
CA ASP A 255 14.71 8.82 -10.81
C ASP A 255 13.57 8.15 -11.60
N GLN A 256 13.85 6.93 -12.11
CA GLN A 256 12.87 6.11 -12.84
C GLN A 256 12.08 5.17 -11.91
N GLY A 257 12.36 5.22 -10.61
CA GLY A 257 11.73 4.37 -9.61
C GLY A 257 11.79 4.96 -8.22
N VAL A 258 10.91 4.47 -7.37
CA VAL A 258 10.84 4.87 -5.96
C VAL A 258 11.77 4.02 -5.10
N ALA A 259 12.52 4.66 -4.25
CA ALA A 259 13.29 3.98 -3.21
C ALA A 259 12.41 3.75 -1.98
N VAL A 260 12.40 2.52 -1.48
CA VAL A 260 11.54 2.10 -0.36
C VAL A 260 12.39 1.65 0.81
N ASN A 261 12.06 2.17 1.98
CA ASN A 261 12.62 1.78 3.27
C ASN A 261 11.47 1.50 4.24
N LEU A 262 11.07 0.24 4.34
CA LEU A 262 9.89 -0.17 5.09
C LEU A 262 10.29 -0.75 6.44
N THR A 263 9.89 -0.12 7.54
CA THR A 263 10.10 -0.63 8.90
C THR A 263 8.76 -0.96 9.54
N VAL A 264 8.56 -2.25 9.84
CA VAL A 264 7.36 -2.78 10.51
C VAL A 264 7.70 -3.16 11.94
N GLN A 265 6.86 -2.74 12.88
CA GLN A 265 6.96 -3.06 14.30
C GLN A 265 5.94 -4.14 14.66
N ASP A 266 6.22 -4.94 15.68
CA ASP A 266 5.23 -5.86 16.20
C ASP A 266 4.25 -5.15 17.14
N ALA A 267 2.95 -5.38 16.92
CA ALA A 267 1.86 -4.82 17.72
C ALA A 267 1.96 -5.19 19.21
N ALA A 268 2.45 -6.38 19.50
CA ALA A 268 2.62 -6.83 20.89
C ALA A 268 3.73 -6.06 21.62
N SER A 269 4.71 -5.52 20.89
CA SER A 269 5.80 -4.73 21.47
C SER A 269 5.44 -3.25 21.59
N ALA A 270 4.55 -2.72 20.73
CA ALA A 270 4.13 -1.32 20.77
C ALA A 270 3.38 -0.93 22.06
N ASN A 271 2.66 -1.87 22.68
CA ASN A 271 1.92 -1.66 23.92
C ASN A 271 2.75 -1.90 25.21
N ARG A 272 4.00 -2.33 25.08
CA ARG A 272 4.89 -2.54 26.22
C ARG A 272 5.92 -1.43 26.31
N VAL A 273 5.58 -0.36 27.01
CA VAL A 273 6.41 0.86 27.22
C VAL A 273 7.85 0.60 27.74
N ASN A 274 8.16 -0.62 28.15
CA ASN A 274 9.46 -1.03 28.69
C ASN A 274 10.05 -2.29 28.04
N SER A 275 9.62 -2.70 26.84
CA SER A 275 10.19 -3.92 26.29
C SER A 275 11.51 -3.64 25.57
N ILE A 276 12.59 -4.13 26.16
CA ILE A 276 13.93 -4.34 25.58
C ILE A 276 13.87 -5.17 24.26
N PHE A 277 12.70 -5.60 23.84
CA PHE A 277 12.42 -6.53 22.74
C PHE A 277 11.61 -5.93 21.59
N MET A 278 11.63 -4.60 21.42
CA MET A 278 11.11 -4.01 20.17
C MET A 278 11.96 -4.52 19.00
N LYS A 279 11.47 -5.52 18.31
CA LYS A 279 12.10 -5.97 17.07
C LYS A 279 11.40 -5.28 15.90
N ASN A 280 12.04 -4.24 15.40
CA ASN A 280 11.71 -3.64 14.14
C ASN A 280 12.31 -4.49 13.03
N PHE A 281 11.52 -4.82 12.02
CA PHE A 281 12.04 -5.39 10.81
C PHE A 281 12.05 -4.35 9.71
N THR A 282 13.21 -4.08 9.16
CA THR A 282 13.39 -3.07 8.11
C THR A 282 13.80 -3.74 6.81
N ILE A 283 13.08 -3.47 5.73
CA ILE A 283 13.47 -3.81 4.37
C ILE A 283 14.02 -2.54 3.72
N GLY A 284 15.26 -2.59 3.27
CA GLY A 284 15.99 -1.43 2.82
C GLY A 284 16.55 -0.60 3.98
N SER A 285 17.40 0.36 3.65
CA SER A 285 17.90 1.35 4.59
C SER A 285 18.07 2.69 3.85
N THR A 286 18.25 3.78 4.60
CA THR A 286 18.55 5.09 3.98
C THR A 286 19.81 5.06 3.13
N ALA A 287 20.78 4.20 3.46
CA ALA A 287 22.00 4.01 2.69
C ALA A 287 21.86 3.01 1.53
N ALA A 288 20.95 2.02 1.66
CA ALA A 288 20.70 0.98 0.66
C ALA A 288 19.20 0.68 0.56
N PRO A 289 18.39 1.60 0.04
CA PRO A 289 16.96 1.40 -0.12
C PRO A 289 16.68 0.35 -1.20
N VAL A 290 15.56 -0.37 -1.08
CA VAL A 290 15.06 -1.20 -2.18
C VAL A 290 14.42 -0.30 -3.22
N ARG A 291 14.91 -0.34 -4.47
CA ARG A 291 14.34 0.45 -5.56
C ARG A 291 13.29 -0.37 -6.32
N ILE A 292 12.12 0.20 -6.49
CA ILE A 292 11.02 -0.38 -7.27
C ILE A 292 10.81 0.52 -8.50
N TYR A 293 10.84 -0.08 -9.67
CA TYR A 293 10.68 0.62 -10.94
C TYR A 293 9.28 0.38 -11.49
N ALA A 294 8.67 1.44 -12.00
CA ALA A 294 7.50 1.32 -12.84
C ALA A 294 7.88 0.61 -14.15
N ARG A 295 7.06 -0.30 -14.60
CA ARG A 295 7.18 -0.83 -15.94
C ARG A 295 6.61 0.22 -16.89
N SER A 296 7.45 0.99 -17.54
CA SER A 296 6.99 1.91 -18.58
C SER A 296 6.38 1.07 -19.72
N ILE A 297 5.08 0.93 -19.67
CA ILE A 297 4.30 0.41 -20.79
C ILE A 297 3.97 1.68 -21.56
N GLY A 298 4.67 1.91 -22.68
CA GLY A 298 4.21 2.90 -23.65
C GLY A 298 2.77 2.53 -24.01
N LEU A 299 1.84 3.44 -23.78
CA LEU A 299 0.47 3.37 -24.31
C LEU A 299 0.51 3.48 -25.82
#